data_416dde854c8827d68151985dd1605508
#
_entry.id   416dde854c8827d68151985dd1605508
#
_cell.length_a   1.000
_cell.length_b   1.000
_cell.length_c   1.000
_cell.angle_alpha   90.00
_cell.angle_beta   90.00
_cell.angle_gamma   90.00
#
_symmetry.space_group_name_H-M   'P 1'
#
loop_
_entity.id
_entity.type
_entity.pdbx_description
1 polymer ?
#
loop_
_entity_poly.entity_id
_entity_poly.type
_entity_poly.pdbx_seq_one_letter_code
_entity_poly.pdbx_strand_id
1 'polypeptide(L)'
;YLSIRQGKPLLKKYLRGDVSDWWWNKNVMNQMQNWSGFFPPDIEHLSRFCEMMLQDASLLDICGSFETVQRGLHILRPYMCNPLFIPLSFFDPFVTSRPWSRVLKGKKVVVIHPFAELIEAQYARRSDLFDNKDVLPDFELRTVKAVQSLGGDNQGFKDWFDALEWMKREIGKADFDICLIGCGAYGFPLAAHVKKIGKQAVHFGGGLQLMFGIKGIRWK
;
A
#
# COMPACT_ATOMS: atom_id res chain seq x y z
N TYR A 1 10.51 -14.16 -4.26
CA TYR A 1 10.87 -15.17 -5.27
C TYR A 1 11.91 -14.58 -6.20
N LEU A 2 13.14 -15.02 -6.05
CA LEU A 2 14.28 -14.60 -6.83
C LEU A 2 14.27 -15.33 -8.18
N SER A 3 14.60 -14.62 -9.25
CA SER A 3 14.48 -15.01 -10.64
C SER A 3 14.90 -16.45 -10.97
N ILE A 4 14.40 -16.97 -12.10
CA ILE A 4 14.75 -18.28 -12.71
C ILE A 4 16.28 -18.50 -12.79
N ARG A 5 17.09 -17.43 -12.87
CA ARG A 5 18.57 -17.49 -12.80
C ARG A 5 19.13 -18.02 -11.48
N GLN A 6 18.33 -18.13 -10.44
CA GLN A 6 18.75 -18.58 -9.09
C GLN A 6 18.23 -19.97 -8.69
N GLY A 7 17.74 -20.78 -9.62
CA GLY A 7 17.15 -22.10 -9.30
C GLY A 7 18.02 -23.00 -8.43
N LYS A 8 19.32 -23.13 -8.71
CA LYS A 8 20.26 -23.95 -7.93
C LYS A 8 20.49 -23.42 -6.50
N PRO A 9 20.75 -22.12 -6.28
CA PRO A 9 20.84 -21.54 -4.93
C PRO A 9 19.53 -21.64 -4.15
N LEU A 10 18.39 -21.47 -4.81
CA LEU A 10 17.08 -21.55 -4.18
C LEU A 10 16.73 -22.96 -3.75
N LEU A 11 17.04 -23.98 -4.57
CA LEU A 11 16.89 -25.39 -4.21
C LEU A 11 17.75 -25.75 -2.99
N LYS A 12 18.99 -25.25 -2.90
CA LYS A 12 19.81 -25.45 -1.70
C LYS A 12 19.18 -24.85 -0.44
N LYS A 13 18.59 -23.65 -0.54
CA LYS A 13 17.86 -23.02 0.57
C LYS A 13 16.63 -23.83 0.97
N TYR A 14 15.87 -24.33 0.00
CA TYR A 14 14.74 -25.22 0.25
C TYR A 14 15.16 -26.49 0.98
N LEU A 15 16.21 -27.17 0.51
CA LEU A 15 16.73 -28.39 1.15
C LEU A 15 17.29 -28.17 2.57
N ARG A 16 17.67 -26.92 2.90
CA ARG A 16 18.09 -26.53 4.27
C ARG A 16 16.93 -26.07 5.16
N GLY A 17 15.72 -25.97 4.60
CA GLY A 17 14.56 -25.42 5.33
C GLY A 17 14.54 -23.90 5.45
N ASP A 18 15.43 -23.19 4.76
CA ASP A 18 15.49 -21.72 4.78
C ASP A 18 14.30 -21.08 4.05
N VAL A 19 13.67 -21.80 3.13
CA VAL A 19 12.46 -21.38 2.39
C VAL A 19 11.49 -22.56 2.30
N SER A 20 10.19 -22.26 2.32
CA SER A 20 9.13 -23.29 2.27
C SER A 20 8.91 -23.86 0.87
N ASP A 21 9.21 -23.08 -0.17
CA ASP A 21 9.00 -23.44 -1.56
C ASP A 21 10.18 -22.95 -2.42
N TRP A 22 10.56 -23.74 -3.42
CA TRP A 22 11.62 -23.38 -4.37
C TRP A 22 11.10 -23.08 -5.79
N TRP A 23 9.78 -23.17 -5.97
CA TRP A 23 9.07 -22.86 -7.22
C TRP A 23 7.97 -21.82 -6.96
N TRP A 24 7.40 -21.26 -8.02
CA TRP A 24 6.24 -20.39 -7.95
C TRP A 24 5.01 -21.12 -7.44
N ASN A 25 4.53 -20.74 -6.26
CA ASN A 25 3.38 -21.36 -5.64
C ASN A 25 2.09 -20.81 -6.26
N LYS A 26 1.31 -21.68 -6.93
CA LYS A 26 0.04 -21.30 -7.59
C LYS A 26 -0.99 -20.68 -6.63
N ASN A 27 -1.02 -21.14 -5.38
CA ASN A 27 -1.93 -20.56 -4.40
C ASN A 27 -1.55 -19.11 -4.08
N VAL A 28 -0.27 -18.80 -3.96
CA VAL A 28 0.21 -17.43 -3.76
C VAL A 28 -0.09 -16.56 -4.98
N MET A 29 0.11 -17.09 -6.19
CA MET A 29 -0.23 -16.39 -7.43
C MET A 29 -1.74 -16.07 -7.50
N ASN A 30 -2.60 -17.03 -7.15
CA ASN A 30 -4.05 -16.83 -7.08
C ASN A 30 -4.44 -15.81 -6.00
N GLN A 31 -3.78 -15.83 -4.85
CA GLN A 31 -4.00 -14.83 -3.79
C GLN A 31 -3.61 -13.43 -4.24
N MET A 32 -2.50 -13.29 -4.97
CA MET A 32 -2.09 -12.00 -5.55
C MET A 32 -3.17 -11.45 -6.48
N GLN A 33 -3.80 -12.27 -7.29
CA GLN A 33 -4.90 -11.85 -8.17
C GLN A 33 -6.18 -11.55 -7.37
N ASN A 34 -6.63 -12.51 -6.57
CA ASN A 34 -7.97 -12.44 -5.96
C ASN A 34 -8.06 -11.44 -4.80
N TRP A 35 -6.98 -11.27 -4.02
CA TRP A 35 -7.02 -10.44 -2.82
C TRP A 35 -6.24 -9.13 -2.95
N SER A 36 -5.22 -9.12 -3.81
CA SER A 36 -4.36 -7.94 -3.98
C SER A 36 -4.58 -7.21 -5.31
N GLY A 37 -5.38 -7.80 -6.22
CA GLY A 37 -5.71 -7.20 -7.50
C GLY A 37 -4.56 -7.20 -8.50
N PHE A 38 -3.59 -8.11 -8.36
CA PHE A 38 -2.47 -8.21 -9.30
C PHE A 38 -2.86 -9.02 -10.54
N PHE A 39 -2.58 -8.50 -11.74
CA PHE A 39 -2.93 -9.14 -13.00
C PHE A 39 -1.96 -8.78 -14.16
N PRO A 40 -1.69 -9.74 -15.08
CA PRO A 40 -1.93 -11.16 -14.91
C PRO A 40 -0.99 -11.75 -13.84
N PRO A 41 -1.39 -12.81 -13.10
CA PRO A 41 -0.57 -13.40 -12.05
C PRO A 41 0.40 -14.46 -12.63
N ASP A 42 1.10 -14.14 -13.70
CA ASP A 42 2.11 -14.99 -14.30
C ASP A 42 3.51 -14.72 -13.73
N ILE A 43 4.45 -15.60 -14.06
CA ILE A 43 5.81 -15.57 -13.51
C ILE A 43 6.56 -14.30 -13.94
N GLU A 44 6.38 -13.84 -15.16
CA GLU A 44 7.08 -12.66 -15.69
C GLU A 44 6.64 -11.39 -14.95
N HIS A 45 5.33 -11.15 -14.87
CA HIS A 45 4.77 -9.98 -14.19
C HIS A 45 5.06 -10.02 -12.68
N LEU A 46 4.96 -11.19 -12.03
CA LEU A 46 5.28 -11.31 -10.60
C LEU A 46 6.78 -11.11 -10.33
N SER A 47 7.67 -11.58 -11.22
CA SER A 47 9.10 -11.33 -11.07
C SER A 47 9.41 -9.84 -11.14
N ARG A 48 8.85 -9.14 -12.12
CA ARG A 48 8.96 -7.69 -12.26
C ARG A 48 8.40 -6.94 -11.05
N PHE A 49 7.25 -7.39 -10.53
CA PHE A 49 6.67 -6.84 -9.31
C PHE A 49 7.62 -6.99 -8.11
N CYS A 50 8.18 -8.19 -7.90
CA CYS A 50 9.12 -8.43 -6.82
C CYS A 50 10.38 -7.55 -6.93
N GLU A 51 10.95 -7.42 -8.12
CA GLU A 51 12.11 -6.55 -8.37
C GLU A 51 11.81 -5.10 -8.04
N MET A 52 10.65 -4.58 -8.46
CA MET A 52 10.20 -3.23 -8.13
C MET A 52 10.02 -3.05 -6.62
N MET A 53 9.40 -4.01 -5.93
CA MET A 53 9.20 -3.96 -4.47
C MET A 53 10.52 -3.94 -3.71
N LEU A 54 11.52 -4.71 -4.16
CA LEU A 54 12.87 -4.71 -3.57
C LEU A 54 13.58 -3.36 -3.77
N GLN A 55 13.48 -2.78 -4.96
CA GLN A 55 14.05 -1.46 -5.26
C GLN A 55 13.41 -0.36 -4.43
N ASP A 56 12.08 -0.36 -4.34
CA ASP A 56 11.32 0.65 -3.60
C ASP A 56 11.46 0.51 -2.08
N ALA A 57 11.90 -0.65 -1.56
CA ALA A 57 12.15 -0.86 -0.14
C ALA A 57 13.20 0.10 0.45
N SER A 58 14.15 0.56 -0.37
CA SER A 58 15.16 1.55 0.04
C SER A 58 14.57 2.92 0.40
N LEU A 59 13.35 3.19 -0.06
CA LEU A 59 12.68 4.49 0.13
C LEU A 59 11.82 4.56 1.41
N LEU A 60 11.71 3.46 2.16
CA LEU A 60 10.96 3.44 3.41
C LEU A 60 11.65 4.26 4.50
N ASP A 61 10.91 5.20 5.10
CA ASP A 61 11.33 5.92 6.30
C ASP A 61 10.76 5.26 7.57
N ILE A 62 9.51 4.82 7.50
CA ILE A 62 8.79 4.18 8.60
C ILE A 62 8.12 2.92 8.06
N CYS A 63 8.30 1.80 8.76
CA CYS A 63 7.69 0.53 8.43
C CYS A 63 6.81 0.05 9.59
N GLY A 64 5.48 0.04 9.37
CA GLY A 64 4.55 -0.63 10.26
C GLY A 64 4.58 -2.12 10.03
N SER A 65 4.80 -2.91 11.07
CA SER A 65 4.84 -4.36 10.97
C SER A 65 3.94 -5.04 11.98
N PHE A 66 3.39 -6.20 11.61
CA PHE A 66 2.83 -7.13 12.58
C PHE A 66 3.96 -7.88 13.28
N GLU A 67 3.86 -8.09 14.58
CA GLU A 67 4.85 -8.90 15.33
C GLU A 67 5.01 -10.32 14.78
N THR A 68 3.96 -10.84 14.14
CA THR A 68 3.90 -12.19 13.58
C THR A 68 4.48 -12.32 12.16
N VAL A 69 4.74 -11.22 11.43
CA VAL A 69 5.17 -11.22 10.01
C VAL A 69 6.69 -11.04 9.87
N GLN A 70 7.47 -11.63 10.75
CA GLN A 70 8.94 -11.55 10.63
C GLN A 70 9.50 -12.28 9.39
N ARG A 71 8.77 -13.27 8.86
CA ARG A 71 9.25 -14.09 7.72
C ARG A 71 9.45 -13.31 6.42
N GLY A 72 8.66 -12.27 6.16
CA GLY A 72 8.82 -11.43 4.96
C GLY A 72 9.87 -10.32 5.14
N LEU A 73 10.01 -9.80 6.35
CA LEU A 73 10.92 -8.70 6.65
C LEU A 73 12.39 -9.06 6.46
N HIS A 74 12.81 -10.30 6.77
CA HIS A 74 14.22 -10.71 6.56
C HIS A 74 14.63 -10.69 5.08
N ILE A 75 13.67 -10.87 4.15
CA ILE A 75 13.93 -10.78 2.71
C ILE A 75 14.07 -9.32 2.28
N LEU A 76 13.24 -8.42 2.81
CA LEU A 76 13.24 -6.99 2.44
C LEU A 76 14.32 -6.18 3.16
N ARG A 77 14.66 -6.57 4.39
CA ARG A 77 15.59 -5.83 5.25
C ARG A 77 16.93 -5.46 4.61
N PRO A 78 17.58 -6.34 3.82
CA PRO A 78 18.83 -6.01 3.13
C PRO A 78 18.69 -4.88 2.09
N TYR A 79 17.47 -4.59 1.64
CA TYR A 79 17.15 -3.55 0.65
C TYR A 79 16.65 -2.26 1.28
N MET A 80 16.40 -2.23 2.59
CA MET A 80 15.91 -1.06 3.32
C MET A 80 17.06 -0.18 3.78
N CYS A 81 16.87 1.14 3.76
CA CYS A 81 17.81 2.13 4.27
C CYS A 81 17.47 2.52 5.72
N ASN A 82 17.56 1.54 6.63
CA ASN A 82 17.37 1.73 8.09
C ASN A 82 16.05 2.45 8.48
N PRO A 83 14.87 1.98 8.06
CA PRO A 83 13.61 2.59 8.43
C PRO A 83 13.32 2.42 9.93
N LEU A 84 12.54 3.35 10.49
CA LEU A 84 11.96 3.18 11.82
C LEU A 84 10.88 2.10 11.78
N PHE A 85 11.02 1.05 12.57
CA PHE A 85 9.99 0.03 12.74
C PHE A 85 9.04 0.40 13.87
N ILE A 86 7.74 0.36 13.59
CA ILE A 86 6.67 0.60 14.56
C ILE A 86 5.61 -0.50 14.50
N PRO A 87 4.85 -0.75 15.59
CA PRO A 87 3.67 -1.60 15.52
C PRO A 87 2.68 -1.06 14.49
N LEU A 88 2.05 -1.95 13.71
CA LEU A 88 1.11 -1.53 12.65
C LEU A 88 -0.08 -0.73 13.22
N SER A 89 -0.53 -1.03 14.44
CA SER A 89 -1.60 -0.32 15.13
C SER A 89 -1.33 1.18 15.32
N PHE A 90 -0.08 1.62 15.26
CA PHE A 90 0.26 3.05 15.37
C PHE A 90 -0.15 3.85 14.14
N PHE A 91 -0.46 3.18 13.03
CA PHE A 91 -1.07 3.84 11.88
C PHE A 91 -2.54 4.20 12.12
N ASP A 92 -3.23 3.55 13.06
CA ASP A 92 -4.63 3.82 13.39
C ASP A 92 -4.75 5.11 14.21
N PRO A 93 -5.20 6.24 13.63
CA PRO A 93 -5.18 7.53 14.31
C PRO A 93 -6.21 7.64 15.46
N PHE A 94 -7.16 6.72 15.52
CA PHE A 94 -8.24 6.70 16.53
C PHE A 94 -7.88 5.94 17.80
N VAL A 95 -6.71 5.27 17.88
CA VAL A 95 -6.28 4.52 19.07
C VAL A 95 -5.49 5.36 20.07
N THR A 96 -5.25 6.63 19.78
CA THR A 96 -4.46 7.53 20.62
C THR A 96 -5.14 8.89 20.81
N SER A 97 -4.90 9.52 21.96
CA SER A 97 -5.36 10.89 22.22
C SER A 97 -4.62 11.95 21.38
N ARG A 98 -3.43 11.63 20.88
CA ARG A 98 -2.61 12.52 20.03
C ARG A 98 -2.29 11.84 18.70
N PRO A 99 -3.27 11.74 17.78
CA PRO A 99 -3.09 11.04 16.51
C PRO A 99 -2.02 11.69 15.63
N TRP A 100 -1.29 10.87 14.88
CA TRP A 100 -0.33 11.37 13.89
C TRP A 100 -1.02 12.21 12.81
N SER A 101 -2.27 11.88 12.47
CA SER A 101 -3.07 12.56 11.44
C SER A 101 -3.32 14.05 11.71
N ARG A 102 -3.14 14.53 12.95
CA ARG A 102 -3.21 15.96 13.28
C ARG A 102 -2.28 16.84 12.43
N VAL A 103 -1.18 16.28 11.89
CA VAL A 103 -0.24 17.00 11.03
C VAL A 103 -0.81 17.35 9.66
N LEU A 104 -1.94 16.73 9.28
CA LEU A 104 -2.66 17.00 8.05
C LEU A 104 -3.39 18.36 8.07
N LYS A 105 -3.59 18.94 9.26
CA LYS A 105 -4.33 20.21 9.41
C LYS A 105 -3.73 21.32 8.54
N GLY A 106 -4.58 21.91 7.68
CA GLY A 106 -4.20 22.99 6.78
C GLY A 106 -3.29 22.58 5.61
N LYS A 107 -3.07 21.28 5.40
CA LYS A 107 -2.28 20.77 4.29
C LYS A 107 -3.14 20.50 3.06
N LYS A 108 -2.49 20.39 1.89
CA LYS A 108 -3.10 19.83 0.68
C LYS A 108 -2.88 18.32 0.69
N VAL A 109 -3.95 17.55 0.81
CA VAL A 109 -3.90 16.08 0.97
C VAL A 109 -4.57 15.41 -0.22
N VAL A 110 -3.83 14.56 -0.92
CA VAL A 110 -4.40 13.65 -1.91
C VAL A 110 -4.68 12.31 -1.25
N VAL A 111 -5.90 11.80 -1.44
CA VAL A 111 -6.29 10.45 -1.00
C VAL A 111 -6.51 9.58 -2.23
N ILE A 112 -5.77 8.47 -2.33
CA ILE A 112 -5.97 7.48 -3.39
C ILE A 112 -6.62 6.23 -2.82
N HIS A 113 -7.87 5.98 -3.22
CA HIS A 113 -8.69 4.88 -2.71
C HIS A 113 -9.79 4.48 -3.70
N PRO A 114 -10.21 3.19 -3.76
CA PRO A 114 -11.34 2.77 -4.61
C PRO A 114 -12.66 3.49 -4.28
N PHE A 115 -12.84 3.92 -3.02
CA PHE A 115 -14.05 4.60 -2.54
C PHE A 115 -13.89 6.13 -2.52
N ALA A 116 -13.28 6.71 -3.54
CA ALA A 116 -12.96 8.14 -3.62
C ALA A 116 -14.18 9.02 -3.36
N GLU A 117 -15.29 8.77 -4.05
CA GLU A 117 -16.52 9.56 -3.93
C GLU A 117 -17.14 9.46 -2.52
N LEU A 118 -17.08 8.27 -1.90
CA LEU A 118 -17.58 8.07 -0.54
C LEU A 118 -16.68 8.78 0.49
N ILE A 119 -15.37 8.80 0.26
CA ILE A 119 -14.41 9.55 1.09
C ILE A 119 -14.71 11.04 1.05
N GLU A 120 -14.99 11.62 -0.13
CA GLU A 120 -15.39 13.02 -0.26
C GLU A 120 -16.67 13.33 0.51
N ALA A 121 -17.69 12.49 0.35
CA ALA A 121 -18.97 12.64 1.05
C ALA A 121 -18.80 12.57 2.57
N GLN A 122 -17.99 11.64 3.06
CA GLN A 122 -17.72 11.50 4.50
C GLN A 122 -16.86 12.66 5.02
N TYR A 123 -15.88 13.12 4.24
CA TYR A 123 -15.04 14.24 4.63
C TYR A 123 -15.84 15.55 4.76
N ALA A 124 -16.86 15.76 3.93
CA ALA A 124 -17.74 16.91 4.04
C ALA A 124 -18.44 17.02 5.41
N ARG A 125 -18.64 15.87 6.09
CA ARG A 125 -19.22 15.77 7.44
C ARG A 125 -18.21 15.32 8.51
N ARG A 126 -16.92 15.55 8.29
CA ARG A 126 -15.83 15.08 9.16
C ARG A 126 -15.98 15.48 10.63
N SER A 127 -16.62 16.62 10.88
CA SER A 127 -16.89 17.09 12.25
C SER A 127 -17.74 16.14 13.07
N ASP A 128 -18.50 15.27 12.41
CA ASP A 128 -19.46 14.36 13.07
C ASP A 128 -18.88 12.95 13.25
N LEU A 129 -17.72 12.65 12.61
CA LEU A 129 -17.19 11.28 12.58
C LEU A 129 -16.44 10.85 13.83
N PHE A 130 -15.75 11.79 14.49
CA PHE A 130 -14.92 11.49 15.66
C PHE A 130 -15.03 12.59 16.71
N ASP A 131 -15.04 12.22 18.00
CA ASP A 131 -14.99 13.17 19.11
C ASP A 131 -13.67 13.94 19.10
N ASN A 132 -12.56 13.23 18.92
CA ASN A 132 -11.25 13.83 18.75
C ASN A 132 -11.08 14.34 17.31
N LYS A 133 -11.17 15.66 17.12
CA LYS A 133 -11.09 16.30 15.81
C LYS A 133 -9.71 16.21 15.16
N ASP A 134 -8.68 15.85 15.90
CA ASP A 134 -7.34 15.60 15.38
C ASP A 134 -7.22 14.27 14.61
N VAL A 135 -8.19 13.36 14.74
CA VAL A 135 -8.25 12.11 13.94
C VAL A 135 -8.44 12.42 12.46
N LEU A 136 -9.38 13.31 12.14
CA LEU A 136 -9.66 13.76 10.78
C LEU A 136 -9.77 15.29 10.76
N PRO A 137 -8.63 16.02 10.84
CA PRO A 137 -8.62 17.47 10.91
C PRO A 137 -9.03 18.12 9.58
N ASP A 138 -9.15 19.42 9.61
CA ASP A 138 -9.44 20.22 8.41
C ASP A 138 -8.21 20.34 7.52
N PHE A 139 -8.34 19.96 6.23
CA PHE A 139 -7.31 20.05 5.20
C PHE A 139 -7.94 20.20 3.81
N GLU A 140 -7.19 20.62 2.82
CA GLU A 140 -7.66 20.63 1.42
C GLU A 140 -7.61 19.20 0.88
N LEU A 141 -8.80 18.57 0.72
CA LEU A 141 -8.91 17.20 0.22
C LEU A 141 -9.00 17.20 -1.31
N ARG A 142 -8.20 16.36 -1.93
CA ARG A 142 -8.39 15.87 -3.31
C ARG A 142 -8.39 14.35 -3.30
N THR A 143 -9.19 13.73 -4.14
CA THR A 143 -9.24 12.28 -4.25
C THR A 143 -8.82 11.83 -5.65
N VAL A 144 -8.23 10.64 -5.69
CA VAL A 144 -7.97 9.89 -6.92
C VAL A 144 -8.64 8.52 -6.75
N LYS A 145 -9.52 8.18 -7.66
CA LYS A 145 -10.16 6.87 -7.65
C LYS A 145 -9.15 5.80 -8.03
N ALA A 146 -8.78 4.97 -7.06
CA ALA A 146 -7.84 3.90 -7.30
C ALA A 146 -8.45 2.78 -8.14
N VAL A 147 -7.63 2.17 -8.98
CA VAL A 147 -8.00 0.93 -9.68
C VAL A 147 -8.18 -0.19 -8.66
N GLN A 148 -9.30 -0.91 -8.76
CA GLN A 148 -9.62 -2.05 -7.89
C GLN A 148 -9.77 -3.31 -8.75
N SER A 149 -8.65 -3.93 -9.08
CA SER A 149 -8.56 -5.07 -9.98
C SER A 149 -8.68 -6.44 -9.28
N LEU A 150 -9.49 -6.52 -8.22
CA LEU A 150 -9.70 -7.75 -7.47
C LEU A 150 -10.35 -8.84 -8.34
N GLY A 151 -9.93 -10.10 -8.15
CA GLY A 151 -10.49 -11.23 -8.87
C GLY A 151 -10.16 -11.28 -10.36
N GLY A 152 -9.18 -10.46 -10.82
CA GLY A 152 -8.77 -10.42 -12.21
C GLY A 152 -9.56 -9.44 -13.09
N ASP A 153 -10.41 -8.60 -12.49
CA ASP A 153 -11.05 -7.48 -13.20
C ASP A 153 -9.97 -6.45 -13.58
N ASN A 154 -9.60 -6.41 -14.85
CA ASN A 154 -8.55 -5.53 -15.34
C ASN A 154 -8.99 -4.06 -15.54
N GLN A 155 -10.29 -3.78 -15.44
CA GLN A 155 -10.88 -2.44 -15.62
C GLN A 155 -10.40 -1.71 -16.90
N GLY A 156 -10.11 -2.47 -17.96
CA GLY A 156 -9.65 -1.97 -19.26
C GLY A 156 -8.15 -1.72 -19.36
N PHE A 157 -7.37 -1.98 -18.32
CA PHE A 157 -5.91 -1.89 -18.37
C PHE A 157 -5.29 -3.18 -18.93
N LYS A 158 -4.16 -3.03 -19.61
CA LYS A 158 -3.42 -4.14 -20.19
C LYS A 158 -2.90 -5.10 -19.11
N ASP A 159 -2.29 -4.55 -18.09
CA ASP A 159 -1.73 -5.26 -16.96
C ASP A 159 -1.72 -4.37 -15.70
N TRP A 160 -1.31 -4.93 -14.58
CA TRP A 160 -1.21 -4.24 -13.31
C TRP A 160 -0.25 -3.03 -13.35
N PHE A 161 0.82 -3.10 -14.16
CA PHE A 161 1.78 -2.00 -14.28
C PHE A 161 1.20 -0.83 -15.09
N ASP A 162 0.39 -1.11 -16.12
CA ASP A 162 -0.31 -0.06 -16.86
C ASP A 162 -1.28 0.70 -15.95
N ALA A 163 -2.04 -0.03 -15.13
CA ALA A 163 -2.89 0.56 -14.10
C ALA A 163 -2.10 1.39 -13.07
N LEU A 164 -0.95 0.88 -12.61
CA LEU A 164 -0.06 1.60 -11.69
C LEU A 164 0.45 2.91 -12.31
N GLU A 165 0.91 2.88 -13.56
CA GLU A 165 1.42 4.07 -14.25
C GLU A 165 0.31 5.10 -14.49
N TRP A 166 -0.92 4.65 -14.77
CA TRP A 166 -2.08 5.54 -14.85
C TRP A 166 -2.32 6.25 -13.52
N MET A 167 -2.35 5.53 -12.40
CA MET A 167 -2.53 6.12 -11.08
C MET A 167 -1.41 7.09 -10.71
N LYS A 168 -0.16 6.81 -11.08
CA LYS A 168 0.96 7.74 -10.89
C LYS A 168 0.73 9.06 -11.64
N ARG A 169 0.25 8.99 -12.88
CA ARG A 169 -0.10 10.19 -13.67
C ARG A 169 -1.24 10.98 -13.03
N GLU A 170 -2.27 10.30 -12.53
CA GLU A 170 -3.39 10.97 -11.87
C GLU A 170 -2.96 11.69 -10.58
N ILE A 171 -2.10 11.07 -9.77
CA ILE A 171 -1.50 11.72 -8.59
C ILE A 171 -0.71 12.96 -9.01
N GLY A 172 0.08 12.87 -10.08
CA GLY A 172 0.93 13.96 -10.56
C GLY A 172 0.18 15.19 -11.08
N LYS A 173 -1.14 15.08 -11.36
CA LYS A 173 -1.98 16.22 -11.79
C LYS A 173 -2.38 17.14 -10.62
N ALA A 174 -2.26 16.65 -9.39
CA ALA A 174 -2.63 17.39 -8.19
C ALA A 174 -1.42 18.14 -7.61
N ASP A 175 -1.65 19.37 -7.13
CA ASP A 175 -0.73 20.02 -6.20
C ASP A 175 -1.08 19.58 -4.79
N PHE A 176 -0.12 18.96 -4.06
CA PHE A 176 -0.34 18.41 -2.73
C PHE A 176 0.94 18.38 -1.89
N ASP A 177 0.78 18.31 -0.58
CA ASP A 177 1.85 18.12 0.39
C ASP A 177 2.03 16.63 0.74
N ILE A 178 0.90 15.93 0.98
CA ILE A 178 0.86 14.57 1.51
C ILE A 178 -0.13 13.71 0.70
N CYS A 179 0.26 12.49 0.39
CA CYS A 179 -0.59 11.50 -0.24
C CYS A 179 -0.92 10.36 0.74
N LEU A 180 -2.21 10.14 1.01
CA LEU A 180 -2.71 9.01 1.79
C LEU A 180 -3.19 7.91 0.83
N ILE A 181 -2.72 6.69 1.01
CA ILE A 181 -2.87 5.62 0.03
C ILE A 181 -3.53 4.39 0.65
N GLY A 182 -4.66 3.95 0.05
CA GLY A 182 -5.40 2.77 0.46
C GLY A 182 -5.90 1.96 -0.73
N CYS A 183 -5.00 1.31 -1.50
CA CYS A 183 -5.33 0.64 -2.76
C CYS A 183 -4.58 -0.70 -2.97
N GLY A 184 -4.54 -1.54 -1.94
CA GLY A 184 -4.01 -2.91 -2.03
C GLY A 184 -2.54 -2.95 -2.49
N ALA A 185 -2.23 -3.84 -3.45
CA ALA A 185 -0.86 -4.05 -3.92
C ALA A 185 -0.23 -2.82 -4.61
N TYR A 186 -1.03 -1.88 -5.10
CA TYR A 186 -0.54 -0.63 -5.69
C TYR A 186 0.04 0.33 -4.66
N GLY A 187 -0.35 0.20 -3.38
CA GLY A 187 -0.11 1.23 -2.37
C GLY A 187 1.36 1.49 -2.09
N PHE A 188 2.18 0.46 -1.97
CA PHE A 188 3.61 0.62 -1.69
C PHE A 188 4.37 1.27 -2.86
N PRO A 189 4.24 0.80 -4.13
CA PRO A 189 4.87 1.47 -5.26
C PRO A 189 4.40 2.91 -5.50
N LEU A 190 3.14 3.21 -5.20
CA LEU A 190 2.63 4.59 -5.28
C LEU A 190 3.26 5.48 -4.20
N ALA A 191 3.42 4.97 -2.96
CA ALA A 191 4.12 5.70 -1.91
C ALA A 191 5.58 5.98 -2.29
N ALA A 192 6.26 4.98 -2.85
CA ALA A 192 7.61 5.15 -3.38
C ALA A 192 7.68 6.19 -4.50
N HIS A 193 6.72 6.18 -5.42
CA HIS A 193 6.62 7.19 -6.48
C HIS A 193 6.45 8.60 -5.92
N VAL A 194 5.53 8.77 -4.95
CA VAL A 194 5.30 10.06 -4.29
C VAL A 194 6.56 10.58 -3.61
N LYS A 195 7.32 9.71 -2.94
CA LYS A 195 8.62 10.09 -2.35
C LYS A 195 9.64 10.50 -3.42
N LYS A 196 9.71 9.78 -4.55
CA LYS A 196 10.62 10.10 -5.67
C LYS A 196 10.36 11.48 -6.27
N ILE A 197 9.12 11.95 -6.25
CA ILE A 197 8.77 13.32 -6.70
C ILE A 197 8.87 14.37 -5.59
N GLY A 198 9.52 14.05 -4.46
CA GLY A 198 9.82 14.97 -3.37
C GLY A 198 8.64 15.28 -2.44
N LYS A 199 7.60 14.46 -2.44
CA LYS A 199 6.40 14.61 -1.60
C LYS A 199 6.34 13.53 -0.51
N GLN A 200 5.43 13.68 0.45
CA GLN A 200 5.23 12.73 1.54
C GLN A 200 4.08 11.77 1.21
N ALA A 201 4.21 10.50 1.61
CA ALA A 201 3.17 9.51 1.46
C ALA A 201 3.03 8.61 2.69
N VAL A 202 1.78 8.21 2.96
CA VAL A 202 1.45 7.19 3.94
C VAL A 202 0.64 6.11 3.25
N HIS A 203 1.20 4.90 3.10
CA HIS A 203 0.46 3.74 2.66
C HIS A 203 -0.21 3.06 3.86
N PHE A 204 -1.51 3.25 3.97
CA PHE A 204 -2.31 2.81 5.11
C PHE A 204 -3.14 1.55 4.82
N GLY A 205 -3.14 1.09 3.58
CA GLY A 205 -3.93 -0.06 3.14
C GLY A 205 -5.43 0.13 3.35
N GLY A 206 -6.13 -0.97 3.62
CA GLY A 206 -7.59 -0.93 3.85
C GLY A 206 -8.01 -0.16 5.10
N GLY A 207 -7.11 0.08 6.05
CA GLY A 207 -7.38 0.90 7.25
C GLY A 207 -7.69 2.37 6.92
N LEU A 208 -7.22 2.88 5.77
CA LEU A 208 -7.46 4.27 5.39
C LEU A 208 -8.94 4.66 5.37
N GLN A 209 -9.82 3.77 4.90
CA GLN A 209 -11.25 4.05 4.86
C GLN A 209 -11.86 4.27 6.27
N LEU A 210 -11.30 3.64 7.32
CA LEU A 210 -11.77 3.81 8.69
C LEU A 210 -11.53 5.24 9.21
N MET A 211 -10.46 5.89 8.74
CA MET A 211 -10.18 7.29 9.04
C MET A 211 -11.27 8.23 8.52
N PHE A 212 -12.02 7.80 7.51
CA PHE A 212 -13.18 8.53 6.97
C PHE A 212 -14.53 7.96 7.46
N GLY A 213 -14.51 7.15 8.53
CA GLY A 213 -15.72 6.53 9.09
C GLY A 213 -16.39 5.48 8.19
N ILE A 214 -15.68 4.96 7.20
CA ILE A 214 -16.20 3.97 6.26
C ILE A 214 -15.84 2.57 6.76
N LYS A 215 -16.83 1.82 7.24
CA LYS A 215 -16.66 0.41 7.63
C LYS A 215 -16.88 -0.49 6.42
N GLY A 216 -15.95 -1.38 6.14
CA GLY A 216 -16.10 -2.47 5.19
C GLY A 216 -16.57 -3.75 5.87
N ILE A 217 -16.82 -4.80 5.07
CA ILE A 217 -17.29 -6.12 5.55
C ILE A 217 -16.38 -6.70 6.65
N ARG A 218 -15.08 -6.39 6.62
CA ARG A 218 -14.09 -6.88 7.59
C ARG A 218 -14.23 -6.29 9.00
N TRP A 219 -15.01 -5.21 9.16
CA TRP A 219 -15.19 -4.46 10.42
C TRP A 219 -16.65 -4.40 10.87
N LYS A 220 -17.41 -5.43 10.51
CA LYS A 220 -18.78 -5.63 10.98
C LYS A 220 -18.80 -6.10 12.43
#